data_1175e4466737bf49e0ceb1202a0b27e1
#
_entry.id   1175e4466737bf49e0ceb1202a0b27e1
#
_cell.length_a   1.000
_cell.length_b   1.000
_cell.length_c   1.000
_cell.angle_alpha   90.00
_cell.angle_beta   90.00
_cell.angle_gamma   90.00
#
_symmetry.space_group_name_H-M   'P 1'
#
loop_
_entity.id
_entity.type
_entity.pdbx_description
1 polymer ?
#
loop_
_entity_poly.entity_id
_entity_poly.type
_entity_poly.pdbx_seq_one_letter_code
_entity_poly.pdbx_strand_id
1 'polypeptide(L)'
;MSAIDDAGTEHVIGEEEVTPAAGGALPENGGDPASIPLSASASGEAVGPGDAVDSEPDEEESEEDRLAMAQEDSLDFIEGLLEAMDVDGEASAEIRDRRVFVSVEGQEAAILIGHHGQTLDAIQELLRSAVQRQVRARVWVTLDVQGYRERRKEALRERAREMAARALDEGEMELEPMNAFERKIVHDAVGEITGVTSFSEGEEPYRRVVIAPDE
;
A
#
# COMPACT_ATOMS: atom_id res chain seq x y z
N MET A 1 9.71 60.51 -32.12
CA MET A 1 10.13 59.96 -33.40
C MET A 1 10.17 58.47 -33.21
N SER A 2 9.07 57.83 -33.60
CA SER A 2 8.90 56.92 -34.74
C SER A 2 9.61 55.63 -34.55
N ALA A 3 9.07 54.45 -34.71
CA ALA A 3 7.86 53.86 -35.29
C ALA A 3 7.76 52.44 -34.70
N ILE A 4 6.58 51.90 -34.32
CA ILE A 4 5.65 51.03 -35.05
C ILE A 4 6.30 49.99 -35.97
N ASP A 5 6.02 48.67 -35.63
CA ASP A 5 5.52 47.63 -36.52
C ASP A 5 5.16 46.41 -35.67
N ASP A 6 4.02 46.04 -35.50
CA ASP A 6 2.92 45.31 -36.07
C ASP A 6 3.33 44.08 -36.91
N ALA A 7 3.10 42.90 -36.39
CA ALA A 7 2.80 41.69 -37.13
C ALA A 7 2.11 40.67 -36.20
N GLY A 8 0.78 40.65 -36.26
CA GLY A 8 -0.06 39.58 -35.71
C GLY A 8 0.14 38.30 -36.53
N THR A 9 0.14 37.20 -35.83
CA THR A 9 -0.15 35.90 -36.44
C THR A 9 -1.08 35.13 -35.48
N GLU A 10 -2.35 35.23 -35.81
CA GLU A 10 -3.37 34.33 -35.27
C GLU A 10 -3.13 32.93 -35.79
N HIS A 11 -2.82 31.99 -34.95
CA HIS A 11 -2.82 30.57 -35.28
C HIS A 11 -4.14 29.96 -34.79
N VAL A 12 -5.09 29.86 -35.68
CA VAL A 12 -6.33 29.08 -35.54
C VAL A 12 -5.96 27.62 -35.67
N ILE A 13 -6.00 26.86 -34.57
CA ILE A 13 -5.96 25.41 -34.59
C ILE A 13 -7.39 24.89 -34.51
N GLY A 14 -7.72 24.14 -35.59
CA GLY A 14 -9.05 23.58 -35.81
C GLY A 14 -9.49 22.58 -34.73
N GLU A 15 -10.77 22.65 -34.46
CA GLU A 15 -11.52 21.66 -33.70
C GLU A 15 -11.61 20.38 -34.54
N GLU A 16 -10.92 19.31 -34.13
CA GLU A 16 -11.21 17.96 -34.62
C GLU A 16 -12.32 17.34 -33.76
N GLU A 17 -13.47 17.29 -34.36
CA GLU A 17 -14.67 16.60 -33.91
C GLU A 17 -14.42 15.08 -33.89
N VAL A 18 -14.25 14.49 -32.71
CA VAL A 18 -14.15 13.03 -32.52
C VAL A 18 -15.55 12.45 -32.31
N THR A 19 -16.10 11.89 -33.37
CA THR A 19 -17.32 11.08 -33.32
C THR A 19 -17.13 9.79 -32.54
N PRO A 20 -18.06 9.38 -31.66
CA PRO A 20 -17.99 8.08 -30.97
C PRO A 20 -18.47 6.96 -31.91
N ALA A 21 -17.60 6.01 -32.18
CA ALA A 21 -17.95 4.77 -32.87
C ALA A 21 -18.73 3.81 -31.96
N ALA A 22 -19.78 3.30 -32.53
CA ALA A 22 -20.76 2.41 -31.94
C ALA A 22 -20.24 1.02 -31.54
N GLY A 23 -20.78 0.52 -30.42
CA GLY A 23 -21.30 -0.84 -30.24
C GLY A 23 -20.41 -2.03 -30.59
N GLY A 24 -19.78 -2.66 -29.60
CA GLY A 24 -19.32 -4.03 -29.64
C GLY A 24 -19.87 -4.80 -28.43
N ALA A 25 -20.91 -5.60 -28.70
CA ALA A 25 -21.54 -6.46 -27.71
C ALA A 25 -20.56 -7.56 -27.25
N LEU A 26 -20.46 -7.76 -25.94
CA LEU A 26 -19.79 -8.91 -25.34
C LEU A 26 -20.72 -10.12 -25.41
N PRO A 27 -20.23 -11.33 -25.73
CA PRO A 27 -21.04 -12.53 -25.65
C PRO A 27 -21.17 -12.98 -24.19
N GLU A 28 -22.40 -13.12 -23.74
CA GLU A 28 -22.77 -13.86 -22.54
C GLU A 28 -22.48 -15.35 -22.76
N ASN A 29 -21.59 -15.92 -21.96
CA ASN A 29 -21.40 -17.36 -21.93
C ASN A 29 -21.82 -17.87 -20.55
N GLY A 30 -23.10 -18.17 -20.44
CA GLY A 30 -23.66 -18.98 -19.36
C GLY A 30 -23.22 -20.43 -19.53
N GLY A 31 -22.44 -20.93 -18.62
CA GLY A 31 -22.03 -22.33 -18.51
C GLY A 31 -22.24 -22.82 -17.08
N ASP A 32 -23.32 -23.55 -16.88
CA ASP A 32 -23.73 -24.23 -15.66
C ASP A 32 -22.73 -25.38 -15.33
N PRO A 33 -22.20 -25.51 -14.12
CA PRO A 33 -21.36 -26.63 -13.73
C PRO A 33 -22.19 -27.71 -13.02
N ALA A 34 -22.78 -28.61 -13.76
CA ALA A 34 -23.30 -29.85 -13.18
C ALA A 34 -23.06 -31.04 -14.10
N SER A 35 -22.53 -32.10 -13.51
CA SER A 35 -22.47 -33.44 -13.99
C SER A 35 -21.15 -33.97 -14.57
N ILE A 36 -20.35 -34.56 -13.68
CA ILE A 36 -19.41 -35.63 -14.06
C ILE A 36 -19.95 -36.95 -13.49
N PRO A 37 -20.21 -37.97 -14.31
CA PRO A 37 -20.67 -39.26 -13.82
C PRO A 37 -19.51 -40.10 -13.29
N LEU A 38 -19.69 -40.69 -12.10
CA LEU A 38 -18.92 -41.83 -11.61
C LEU A 38 -19.18 -43.05 -12.51
N SER A 39 -18.11 -43.63 -13.02
CA SER A 39 -18.16 -45.02 -13.52
C SER A 39 -17.00 -45.80 -12.93
N ALA A 40 -17.33 -46.73 -12.08
CA ALA A 40 -16.44 -47.72 -11.51
C ALA A 40 -16.09 -48.79 -12.54
N SER A 41 -14.83 -49.24 -12.55
CA SER A 41 -14.55 -50.65 -12.92
C SER A 41 -13.21 -51.06 -12.30
N ALA A 42 -13.28 -52.09 -11.51
CA ALA A 42 -12.21 -52.77 -10.83
C ALA A 42 -11.37 -53.61 -11.79
N SER A 43 -10.10 -53.71 -11.56
CA SER A 43 -9.30 -54.94 -11.70
C SER A 43 -8.01 -54.83 -10.92
N GLY A 44 -7.83 -55.70 -9.96
CA GLY A 44 -6.69 -55.78 -9.09
C GLY A 44 -5.45 -56.34 -9.78
N GLU A 45 -4.30 -55.91 -9.28
CA GLU A 45 -3.10 -56.75 -9.25
C GLU A 45 -2.31 -56.38 -8.01
N ALA A 46 -2.09 -57.36 -7.17
CA ALA A 46 -1.29 -57.31 -5.98
C ALA A 46 0.18 -57.22 -6.37
N VAL A 47 0.86 -56.15 -6.05
CA VAL A 47 2.31 -56.04 -6.03
C VAL A 47 2.73 -55.91 -4.57
N GLY A 48 3.67 -56.79 -4.19
CA GLY A 48 4.13 -57.07 -2.85
C GLY A 48 4.79 -55.91 -2.11
N PRO A 49 5.20 -56.13 -0.84
CA PRO A 49 5.73 -55.06 0.02
C PRO A 49 7.15 -54.70 -0.45
N GLY A 50 7.21 -53.62 -1.21
CA GLY A 50 8.47 -52.96 -1.55
C GLY A 50 8.66 -51.78 -0.61
N ASP A 51 9.72 -51.82 0.14
CA ASP A 51 10.45 -50.81 0.85
C ASP A 51 9.67 -49.55 1.23
N ALA A 52 9.20 -49.52 2.47
CA ALA A 52 8.93 -48.27 3.16
C ALA A 52 10.22 -47.45 3.13
N VAL A 53 10.32 -46.54 2.18
CA VAL A 53 11.21 -45.40 2.35
C VAL A 53 10.65 -44.67 3.57
N ASP A 54 11.37 -44.85 4.66
CA ASP A 54 11.27 -44.08 5.89
C ASP A 54 11.59 -42.63 5.45
N SER A 55 10.56 -41.94 4.95
CA SER A 55 10.63 -40.49 4.78
C SER A 55 10.62 -39.97 6.19
N GLU A 56 11.81 -39.61 6.68
CA GLU A 56 11.95 -38.82 7.89
C GLU A 56 10.90 -37.69 7.81
N PRO A 57 10.13 -37.46 8.90
CA PRO A 57 9.18 -36.35 8.87
C PRO A 57 9.97 -35.10 8.54
N ASP A 58 9.58 -34.39 7.47
CA ASP A 58 10.08 -33.05 7.17
C ASP A 58 10.15 -32.32 8.51
N GLU A 59 11.37 -31.95 8.94
CA GLU A 59 11.59 -31.22 10.18
C GLU A 59 10.69 -29.97 10.06
N GLU A 60 9.57 -29.95 10.82
CA GLU A 60 8.66 -28.82 10.81
C GLU A 60 9.49 -27.64 11.31
N GLU A 61 9.88 -26.76 10.37
CA GLU A 61 10.60 -25.53 10.68
C GLU A 61 9.93 -24.85 11.87
N SER A 62 10.69 -24.61 12.91
CA SER A 62 10.17 -23.96 14.10
C SER A 62 9.68 -22.55 13.76
N GLU A 63 8.81 -21.99 14.57
CA GLU A 63 8.39 -20.61 14.38
C GLU A 63 9.57 -19.63 14.47
N GLU A 64 10.56 -19.95 15.31
CA GLU A 64 11.78 -19.15 15.46
C GLU A 64 12.62 -19.20 14.17
N ASP A 65 12.75 -20.36 13.52
CA ASP A 65 13.46 -20.50 12.25
C ASP A 65 12.77 -19.71 11.13
N ARG A 66 11.42 -19.75 11.08
CA ARG A 66 10.65 -18.95 10.11
C ARG A 66 10.80 -17.45 10.32
N LEU A 67 10.87 -16.99 11.57
CA LEU A 67 11.11 -15.59 11.88
C LEU A 67 12.52 -15.16 11.52
N ALA A 68 13.53 -16.01 11.78
CA ALA A 68 14.91 -15.75 11.41
C ALA A 68 15.07 -15.67 9.89
N MET A 69 14.48 -16.62 9.15
CA MET A 69 14.44 -16.59 7.69
C MET A 69 13.74 -15.34 7.17
N ALA A 70 12.60 -14.97 7.74
CA ALA A 70 11.87 -13.75 7.35
C ALA A 70 12.68 -12.48 7.62
N GLN A 71 13.49 -12.46 8.67
CA GLN A 71 14.39 -11.34 8.98
C GLN A 71 15.48 -11.21 7.93
N GLU A 72 16.15 -12.32 7.58
CA GLU A 72 17.19 -12.37 6.55
C GLU A 72 16.64 -11.97 5.18
N ASP A 73 15.56 -12.63 4.73
CA ASP A 73 14.89 -12.30 3.45
C ASP A 73 14.44 -10.84 3.36
N SER A 74 14.03 -10.26 4.50
CA SER A 74 13.62 -8.86 4.54
C SER A 74 14.81 -7.92 4.35
N LEU A 75 15.95 -8.21 4.94
CA LEU A 75 17.19 -7.44 4.77
C LEU A 75 17.65 -7.53 3.32
N ASP A 76 17.80 -8.75 2.80
CA ASP A 76 18.23 -8.98 1.42
C ASP A 76 17.36 -8.24 0.41
N PHE A 77 16.04 -8.26 0.62
CA PHE A 77 15.09 -7.54 -0.23
C PHE A 77 15.31 -6.03 -0.21
N ILE A 78 15.46 -5.44 0.99
CA ILE A 78 15.62 -3.99 1.13
C ILE A 78 17.00 -3.53 0.68
N GLU A 79 18.07 -4.26 1.00
CA GLU A 79 19.42 -3.96 0.54
C GLU A 79 19.50 -4.03 -1.00
N GLY A 80 18.93 -5.07 -1.60
CA GLY A 80 18.83 -5.19 -3.05
C GLY A 80 17.99 -4.08 -3.70
N LEU A 81 16.96 -3.59 -3.02
CA LEU A 81 16.17 -2.45 -3.48
C LEU A 81 16.97 -1.15 -3.42
N LEU A 82 17.69 -0.88 -2.33
CA LEU A 82 18.56 0.29 -2.18
C LEU A 82 19.64 0.31 -3.26
N GLU A 83 20.30 -0.83 -3.49
CA GLU A 83 21.30 -0.98 -4.55
C GLU A 83 20.70 -0.75 -5.94
N ALA A 84 19.55 -1.35 -6.24
CA ALA A 84 18.88 -1.21 -7.54
C ALA A 84 18.41 0.22 -7.83
N MET A 85 18.13 0.99 -6.79
CA MET A 85 17.71 2.40 -6.88
C MET A 85 18.88 3.38 -6.80
N ASP A 86 20.12 2.90 -6.58
CA ASP A 86 21.32 3.73 -6.34
C ASP A 86 21.08 4.74 -5.19
N VAL A 87 20.48 4.24 -4.10
CA VAL A 87 20.14 5.04 -2.89
C VAL A 87 21.09 4.67 -1.75
N ASP A 88 21.76 5.67 -1.20
CA ASP A 88 22.60 5.50 -0.02
C ASP A 88 21.74 5.39 1.25
N GLY A 89 21.79 4.23 1.88
CA GLY A 89 21.02 3.93 3.09
C GLY A 89 21.48 2.64 3.76
N GLU A 90 21.22 2.55 5.05
CA GLU A 90 21.53 1.37 5.88
C GLU A 90 20.21 0.72 6.32
N ALA A 91 20.07 -0.57 5.97
CA ALA A 91 18.92 -1.37 6.40
C ALA A 91 19.28 -2.16 7.67
N SER A 92 18.33 -2.31 8.56
CA SER A 92 18.43 -3.20 9.72
C SER A 92 17.10 -3.89 9.97
N ALA A 93 17.12 -5.09 10.53
CA ALA A 93 15.91 -5.83 10.87
C ALA A 93 16.02 -6.44 12.26
N GLU A 94 14.92 -6.35 13.03
CA GLU A 94 14.81 -6.89 14.37
C GLU A 94 13.53 -7.70 14.53
N ILE A 95 13.62 -8.78 15.31
CA ILE A 95 12.44 -9.57 15.70
C ILE A 95 11.97 -9.07 17.06
N ARG A 96 10.74 -8.57 17.12
CA ARG A 96 10.05 -8.16 18.35
C ARG A 96 8.62 -8.71 18.35
N ASP A 97 8.18 -9.29 19.45
CA ASP A 97 6.81 -9.81 19.60
C ASP A 97 6.36 -10.70 18.43
N ARG A 98 7.22 -11.61 17.96
CA ARG A 98 6.96 -12.53 16.82
C ARG A 98 6.66 -11.80 15.49
N ARG A 99 7.25 -10.62 15.32
CA ARG A 99 7.16 -9.79 14.10
C ARG A 99 8.56 -9.34 13.70
N VAL A 100 8.76 -9.19 12.42
CA VAL A 100 9.98 -8.61 11.86
C VAL A 100 9.76 -7.12 11.66
N PHE A 101 10.63 -6.29 12.23
CA PHE A 101 10.66 -4.84 12.02
C PHE A 101 11.91 -4.51 11.23
N VAL A 102 11.72 -3.96 10.05
CA VAL A 102 12.79 -3.49 9.17
C VAL A 102 12.82 -1.97 9.23
N SER A 103 13.99 -1.41 9.46
CA SER A 103 14.21 0.04 9.45
C SER A 103 15.30 0.41 8.46
N VAL A 104 15.07 1.52 7.76
CA VAL A 104 16.03 2.08 6.81
C VAL A 104 16.41 3.49 7.26
N GLU A 105 17.72 3.71 7.43
CA GLU A 105 18.29 5.02 7.77
C GLU A 105 19.17 5.52 6.61
N GLY A 106 19.34 6.83 6.47
CA GLY A 106 20.14 7.44 5.42
C GLY A 106 19.48 8.68 4.81
N GLN A 107 20.26 9.67 4.43
CA GLN A 107 19.72 10.93 3.90
C GLN A 107 18.92 10.71 2.60
N GLU A 108 19.40 9.85 1.73
CA GLU A 108 18.76 9.54 0.45
C GLU A 108 17.59 8.57 0.59
N ALA A 109 17.53 7.80 1.68
CA ALA A 109 16.45 6.86 1.94
C ALA A 109 15.05 7.52 2.01
N ALA A 110 15.00 8.85 2.19
CA ALA A 110 13.74 9.60 2.17
C ALA A 110 12.93 9.43 0.87
N ILE A 111 13.59 9.08 -0.26
CA ILE A 111 12.90 8.79 -1.53
C ILE A 111 11.97 7.58 -1.42
N LEU A 112 12.29 6.62 -0.55
CA LEU A 112 11.48 5.43 -0.30
C LEU A 112 10.17 5.76 0.43
N ILE A 113 10.07 6.93 1.05
CA ILE A 113 8.82 7.39 1.67
C ILE A 113 7.82 7.78 0.59
N GLY A 114 8.26 8.60 -0.38
CA GLY A 114 7.40 9.13 -1.44
C GLY A 114 6.38 10.16 -0.91
N HIS A 115 5.43 10.51 -1.78
CA HIS A 115 4.39 11.47 -1.42
C HIS A 115 3.45 10.88 -0.37
N HIS A 116 3.40 11.50 0.81
CA HIS A 116 2.56 11.07 1.94
C HIS A 116 2.72 9.58 2.34
N GLY A 117 3.93 8.99 2.14
CA GLY A 117 4.18 7.59 2.48
C GLY A 117 3.69 6.56 1.47
N GLN A 118 3.20 6.97 0.31
CA GLN A 118 2.64 6.04 -0.70
C GLN A 118 3.69 5.06 -1.24
N THR A 119 4.93 5.53 -1.47
CA THR A 119 6.02 4.66 -1.91
C THR A 119 6.37 3.66 -0.80
N LEU A 120 6.45 4.12 0.44
CA LEU A 120 6.70 3.28 1.60
C LEU A 120 5.63 2.19 1.76
N ASP A 121 4.37 2.53 1.59
CA ASP A 121 3.26 1.56 1.65
C ASP A 121 3.34 0.54 0.51
N ALA A 122 3.70 0.96 -0.70
CA ALA A 122 3.90 0.06 -1.84
C ALA A 122 5.09 -0.91 -1.61
N ILE A 123 6.22 -0.40 -1.13
CA ILE A 123 7.39 -1.22 -0.79
C ILE A 123 7.05 -2.21 0.33
N GLN A 124 6.31 -1.78 1.35
CA GLN A 124 5.83 -2.64 2.43
C GLN A 124 5.03 -3.83 1.90
N GLU A 125 4.14 -3.63 0.93
CA GLU A 125 3.34 -4.70 0.32
C GLU A 125 4.20 -5.66 -0.52
N LEU A 126 5.18 -5.13 -1.26
CA LEU A 126 6.13 -5.93 -2.03
C LEU A 126 7.00 -6.79 -1.10
N LEU A 127 7.58 -6.18 -0.07
CA LEU A 127 8.38 -6.85 0.96
C LEU A 127 7.59 -7.98 1.61
N ARG A 128 6.37 -7.70 2.08
CA ARG A 128 5.50 -8.70 2.68
C ARG A 128 5.22 -9.87 1.74
N SER A 129 4.95 -9.58 0.47
CA SER A 129 4.66 -10.61 -0.53
C SER A 129 5.90 -11.46 -0.86
N ALA A 130 7.08 -10.85 -0.92
CA ALA A 130 8.34 -11.54 -1.16
C ALA A 130 8.66 -12.50 -0.01
N VAL A 131 8.67 -12.01 1.22
CA VAL A 131 8.98 -12.79 2.43
C VAL A 131 7.98 -13.94 2.62
N GLN A 132 6.67 -13.71 2.47
CA GLN A 132 5.67 -14.77 2.61
C GLN A 132 5.83 -15.89 1.58
N ARG A 133 6.34 -15.57 0.38
CA ARG A 133 6.63 -16.57 -0.66
C ARG A 133 7.82 -17.44 -0.29
N GLN A 134 8.87 -16.85 0.29
CA GLN A 134 10.09 -17.56 0.67
C GLN A 134 9.85 -18.45 1.90
N VAL A 135 9.34 -17.85 2.96
CA VAL A 135 9.11 -18.53 4.25
C VAL A 135 7.94 -19.53 4.18
N ARG A 136 7.08 -19.45 3.15
CA ARG A 136 5.86 -20.29 2.99
C ARG A 136 4.94 -20.25 4.21
N ALA A 137 5.04 -19.22 5.04
CA ALA A 137 4.26 -19.03 6.24
C ALA A 137 3.81 -17.57 6.37
N ARG A 138 2.79 -17.32 7.19
CA ARG A 138 2.31 -15.98 7.46
C ARG A 138 3.17 -15.34 8.55
N VAL A 139 4.13 -14.53 8.14
CA VAL A 139 4.96 -13.71 9.04
C VAL A 139 4.55 -12.25 8.91
N TRP A 140 4.48 -11.55 10.04
CA TRP A 140 4.24 -10.11 10.06
C TRP A 140 5.56 -9.37 9.90
N VAL A 141 5.68 -8.63 8.79
CA VAL A 141 6.83 -7.78 8.49
C VAL A 141 6.36 -6.34 8.43
N THR A 142 7.07 -5.44 9.08
CA THR A 142 6.80 -3.99 9.08
C THR A 142 8.05 -3.25 8.64
N LEU A 143 7.90 -2.37 7.67
CA LEU A 143 8.96 -1.49 7.18
C LEU A 143 8.73 -0.07 7.69
N ASP A 144 9.77 0.56 8.19
CA ASP A 144 9.81 1.99 8.49
C ASP A 144 11.06 2.63 7.88
N VAL A 145 10.94 3.86 7.46
CA VAL A 145 12.04 4.65 6.93
C VAL A 145 12.20 5.89 7.82
N GLN A 146 13.33 5.95 8.52
CA GLN A 146 13.69 7.10 9.36
C GLN A 146 12.63 7.48 10.42
N GLY A 147 11.82 6.56 10.92
CA GLY A 147 10.73 6.87 11.85
C GLY A 147 9.59 7.68 11.21
N TYR A 148 9.40 7.59 9.89
CA TYR A 148 8.44 8.40 9.16
C TYR A 148 7.01 8.23 9.67
N ARG A 149 6.59 6.99 9.94
CA ARG A 149 5.18 6.71 10.32
C ARG A 149 4.77 7.45 11.61
N GLU A 150 5.63 7.49 12.62
CA GLU A 150 5.31 8.20 13.87
C GLU A 150 5.37 9.73 13.69
N ARG A 151 6.38 10.24 12.96
CA ARG A 151 6.44 11.67 12.64
C ARG A 151 5.23 12.13 11.83
N ARG A 152 4.81 11.36 10.84
CA ARG A 152 3.63 11.67 10.02
C ARG A 152 2.35 11.70 10.85
N LYS A 153 2.18 10.72 11.73
CA LYS A 153 1.04 10.64 12.65
C LYS A 153 0.96 11.87 13.55
N GLU A 154 2.09 12.31 14.12
CA GLU A 154 2.10 13.50 14.98
C GLU A 154 1.85 14.78 14.18
N ALA A 155 2.42 14.91 13.00
CA ALA A 155 2.16 16.03 12.09
C ALA A 155 0.66 16.12 11.70
N LEU A 156 0.00 14.98 11.47
CA LEU A 156 -1.44 14.94 11.18
C LEU A 156 -2.28 15.36 12.39
N ARG A 157 -1.92 14.95 13.60
CA ARG A 157 -2.59 15.38 14.83
C ARG A 157 -2.47 16.88 15.05
N GLU A 158 -1.26 17.43 14.87
CA GLU A 158 -1.03 18.87 15.00
C GLU A 158 -1.81 19.64 13.94
N ARG A 159 -1.77 19.17 12.69
CA ARG A 159 -2.55 19.79 11.61
C ARG A 159 -4.06 19.75 11.87
N ALA A 160 -4.56 18.64 12.42
CA ALA A 160 -5.96 18.52 12.81
C ALA A 160 -6.35 19.54 13.88
N ARG A 161 -5.51 19.75 14.91
CA ARG A 161 -5.74 20.74 15.95
C ARG A 161 -5.72 22.17 15.43
N GLU A 162 -4.75 22.49 14.56
CA GLU A 162 -4.68 23.80 13.88
C GLU A 162 -5.94 24.08 13.06
N MET A 163 -6.33 23.12 12.24
CA MET A 163 -7.53 23.27 11.38
C MET A 163 -8.82 23.33 12.20
N ALA A 164 -8.93 22.57 13.28
CA ALA A 164 -10.07 22.66 14.19
C ALA A 164 -10.19 24.01 14.88
N ALA A 165 -9.07 24.60 15.30
CA ALA A 165 -9.07 25.97 15.85
C ALA A 165 -9.54 27.01 14.81
N ARG A 166 -9.08 26.86 13.57
CA ARG A 166 -9.51 27.76 12.50
C ARG A 166 -10.99 27.55 12.11
N ALA A 167 -11.47 26.33 12.15
CA ALA A 167 -12.86 26.01 11.83
C ALA A 167 -13.86 26.73 12.75
N LEU A 168 -13.51 26.95 14.01
CA LEU A 168 -14.33 27.70 14.98
C LEU A 168 -14.51 29.18 14.57
N ASP A 169 -13.53 29.78 13.92
CA ASP A 169 -13.53 31.19 13.55
C ASP A 169 -13.92 31.42 12.08
N GLU A 170 -13.47 30.56 11.19
CA GLU A 170 -13.55 30.73 9.74
C GLU A 170 -14.65 29.85 9.09
N GLY A 171 -15.18 28.87 9.82
CA GLY A 171 -16.13 27.88 9.30
C GLY A 171 -15.43 26.62 8.80
N GLU A 172 -16.02 25.95 7.83
CA GLU A 172 -15.58 24.65 7.33
C GLU A 172 -14.16 24.68 6.75
N MET A 173 -13.31 23.73 7.18
CA MET A 173 -11.92 23.58 6.76
C MET A 173 -11.69 22.22 6.12
N GLU A 174 -11.12 22.21 4.91
CA GLU A 174 -10.75 20.99 4.20
C GLU A 174 -9.26 20.67 4.40
N LEU A 175 -8.94 19.40 4.63
CA LEU A 175 -7.56 18.91 4.63
C LEU A 175 -7.21 18.31 3.25
N GLU A 176 -5.92 18.06 3.04
CA GLU A 176 -5.44 17.37 1.85
C GLU A 176 -5.97 15.91 1.79
N PRO A 177 -6.10 15.34 0.58
CA PRO A 177 -6.42 13.93 0.44
C PRO A 177 -5.42 13.04 1.16
N MET A 178 -5.92 12.02 1.86
CA MET A 178 -5.10 11.10 2.64
C MET A 178 -5.75 9.71 2.72
N ASN A 179 -4.96 8.69 3.03
CA ASN A 179 -5.45 7.32 3.14
C ASN A 179 -6.40 7.13 4.35
N ALA A 180 -7.11 6.00 4.38
CA ALA A 180 -8.12 5.73 5.42
C ALA A 180 -7.55 5.71 6.85
N PHE A 181 -6.31 5.24 7.01
CA PHE A 181 -5.64 5.23 8.32
C PHE A 181 -5.30 6.65 8.79
N GLU A 182 -4.79 7.50 7.89
CA GLU A 182 -4.50 8.89 8.19
C GLU A 182 -5.78 9.69 8.51
N ARG A 183 -6.87 9.45 7.75
CA ARG A 183 -8.17 10.08 8.06
C ARG A 183 -8.66 9.72 9.46
N LYS A 184 -8.47 8.46 9.88
CA LYS A 184 -8.80 8.04 11.25
C LYS A 184 -8.00 8.83 12.29
N ILE A 185 -6.69 9.04 12.09
CA ILE A 185 -5.86 9.83 13.01
C ILE A 185 -6.40 11.26 13.18
N VAL A 186 -6.81 11.88 12.04
CA VAL A 186 -7.39 13.22 12.05
C VAL A 186 -8.74 13.23 12.77
N HIS A 187 -9.63 12.28 12.50
CA HIS A 187 -10.93 12.17 13.18
C HIS A 187 -10.77 11.97 14.68
N ASP A 188 -9.85 11.09 15.08
CA ASP A 188 -9.57 10.85 16.50
C ASP A 188 -9.05 12.14 17.19
N ALA A 189 -8.17 12.90 16.52
CA ALA A 189 -7.64 14.16 17.06
C ALA A 189 -8.70 15.28 17.14
N VAL A 190 -9.58 15.40 16.15
CA VAL A 190 -10.68 16.37 16.14
C VAL A 190 -11.73 16.00 17.19
N GLY A 191 -11.99 14.71 17.42
CA GLY A 191 -12.93 14.23 18.42
C GLY A 191 -12.56 14.57 19.88
N GLU A 192 -11.30 14.96 20.14
CA GLU A 192 -10.83 15.47 21.42
C GLU A 192 -11.13 16.96 21.65
N ILE A 193 -11.60 17.68 20.61
CA ILE A 193 -11.78 19.15 20.61
C ILE A 193 -13.28 19.48 20.63
N THR A 194 -13.68 20.28 21.62
CA THR A 194 -15.09 20.69 21.78
C THR A 194 -15.46 21.78 20.77
N GLY A 195 -16.67 21.70 20.21
CA GLY A 195 -17.23 22.71 19.31
C GLY A 195 -16.91 22.51 17.84
N VAL A 196 -16.28 21.39 17.48
CA VAL A 196 -16.00 21.02 16.09
C VAL A 196 -16.36 19.56 15.86
N THR A 197 -16.73 19.25 14.62
CA THR A 197 -16.98 17.91 14.12
C THR A 197 -16.14 17.65 12.88
N SER A 198 -16.00 16.38 12.47
CA SER A 198 -15.26 16.03 11.26
C SER A 198 -15.92 14.89 10.49
N PHE A 199 -15.89 14.98 9.18
CA PHE A 199 -16.38 13.94 8.27
C PHE A 199 -15.45 13.75 7.09
N SER A 200 -15.52 12.58 6.44
CA SER A 200 -14.71 12.28 5.25
C SER A 200 -15.53 12.46 3.99
N GLU A 201 -15.01 13.26 3.04
CA GLU A 201 -15.64 13.59 1.78
C GLU A 201 -14.79 13.13 0.58
N GLY A 202 -15.44 12.87 -0.57
CA GLY A 202 -14.81 12.47 -1.82
C GLY A 202 -14.61 10.96 -1.94
N GLU A 203 -14.02 10.55 -3.05
CA GLU A 203 -13.72 9.16 -3.39
C GLU A 203 -12.20 8.94 -3.43
N GLU A 204 -11.76 7.71 -3.13
CA GLU A 204 -10.33 7.36 -3.24
C GLU A 204 -9.86 7.55 -4.71
N PRO A 205 -8.65 8.05 -4.94
CA PRO A 205 -7.61 8.42 -3.98
C PRO A 205 -7.68 9.86 -3.45
N TYR A 206 -8.71 10.63 -3.79
CA TYR A 206 -8.85 12.06 -3.45
C TYR A 206 -9.69 12.30 -2.20
N ARG A 207 -10.02 11.25 -1.46
CA ARG A 207 -10.83 11.35 -0.26
C ARG A 207 -10.09 12.06 0.87
N ARG A 208 -10.74 13.06 1.47
CA ARG A 208 -10.19 13.97 2.48
C ARG A 208 -11.05 14.05 3.73
N VAL A 209 -10.53 14.67 4.76
CA VAL A 209 -11.29 15.04 5.96
C VAL A 209 -11.67 16.50 5.87
N VAL A 210 -12.91 16.78 6.24
CA VAL A 210 -13.46 18.12 6.42
C VAL A 210 -13.76 18.30 7.91
N ILE A 211 -13.39 19.46 8.47
CA ILE A 211 -13.62 19.84 9.85
C ILE A 211 -14.57 21.04 9.83
N ALA A 212 -15.67 20.97 10.57
CA ALA A 212 -16.69 22.00 10.64
C ALA A 212 -17.02 22.35 12.10
N PRO A 213 -17.53 23.57 12.38
CA PRO A 213 -18.09 23.88 13.68
C PRO A 213 -19.25 22.93 14.01
N ASP A 214 -19.37 22.54 15.26
CA ASP A 214 -20.52 21.78 15.78
C ASP A 214 -21.70 22.74 15.96
N GLU A 215 -22.90 22.39 15.45
CA GLU A 215 -24.10 23.23 15.50
C GLU A 215 -24.73 23.30 16.92
#